data_7f71481fec1aa7732a588356a016ef58
#
_entry.id   7f71481fec1aa7732a588356a016ef58
#
_cell.length_a   1.000
_cell.length_b   1.000
_cell.length_c   1.000
_cell.angle_alpha   90.00
_cell.angle_beta   90.00
_cell.angle_gamma   90.00
#
_symmetry.space_group_name_H-M   'P 1'
#
loop_
_entity.id
_entity.type
_entity.pdbx_description
1 polymer ?
#
loop_
_entity_poly.entity_id
_entity_poly.type
_entity_poly.pdbx_seq_one_letter_code
_entity_poly.pdbx_strand_id
1 'polypeptide(L)'
;MSSNVKRLLVEKREGFDLEAKALMKDLKDSLHIDCIDDLRLLNRYDIEGLSDEICDSASKTIFSEPNLDVVYKEDVEYDKDAKVFAVEYLPGQYDQRADWAAQCVQIINEGQRPNINSAKLYILTGDIDDELFAKIKSYVINPVDSREASLEKPETLELETEIPTEVATIEGFIDFSMEELEKFLKEQGLAMTIDDLKYVQEYFQNQEKRNPTITEIKVLDTYWSDHCRHTTFMTQIKDVEIEDGKFNEIIKETYSKYVEARNTIYIDRQKDMCLMDIATIAVKELKAAGKLEDLDESEEINACSINIDVNVDGKIEKYLLMFKNETHNHPTEIEPFGGAATCLGGAIRDPLSGRSYVYQAMRVTGSADPRTSLEDTLHGKLMQKKITTEAANGYSSYGN
;
A
#
# COMPACT_ATOMS: atom_id res chain seq x y z
N MET A 1 15.51 35.83 14.95
CA MET A 1 15.24 36.09 13.53
C MET A 1 13.79 35.66 13.30
N SER A 2 12.96 36.44 12.61
CA SER A 2 11.58 35.99 12.32
C SER A 2 11.68 34.80 11.36
N SER A 3 11.04 33.70 11.70
CA SER A 3 10.94 32.53 10.80
C SER A 3 10.44 32.97 9.42
N ASN A 4 11.08 32.49 8.36
CA ASN A 4 10.66 32.76 6.98
C ASN A 4 9.50 31.84 6.55
N VAL A 5 9.05 30.96 7.46
CA VAL A 5 7.95 30.04 7.26
C VAL A 5 6.63 30.70 7.69
N LYS A 6 5.63 30.62 6.86
CA LYS A 6 4.24 31.05 7.13
C LYS A 6 3.40 29.82 7.40
N ARG A 7 2.49 29.92 8.36
CA ARG A 7 1.55 28.83 8.68
C ARG A 7 0.13 29.21 8.31
N LEU A 8 -0.54 28.34 7.60
CA LEU A 8 -1.99 28.40 7.36
C LEU A 8 -2.65 27.16 7.97
N LEU A 9 -3.76 27.39 8.64
CA LEU A 9 -4.61 26.35 9.19
C LEU A 9 -5.99 26.47 8.55
N VAL A 10 -6.47 25.41 7.94
CA VAL A 10 -7.70 25.43 7.14
C VAL A 10 -8.68 24.41 7.72
N GLU A 11 -9.81 24.90 8.18
CA GLU A 11 -10.86 24.13 8.84
C GLU A 11 -12.14 24.15 8.02
N LYS A 12 -12.81 23.03 7.88
CA LYS A 12 -14.13 22.97 7.27
C LYS A 12 -15.17 23.66 8.16
N ARG A 13 -16.04 24.47 7.56
CA ARG A 13 -17.16 25.09 8.27
C ARG A 13 -18.12 24.03 8.82
N GLU A 14 -18.85 24.39 9.85
CA GLU A 14 -19.93 23.56 10.39
C GLU A 14 -20.87 23.07 9.28
N GLY A 15 -21.18 21.77 9.27
CA GLY A 15 -21.96 21.10 8.23
C GLY A 15 -21.15 20.54 7.06
N PHE A 16 -19.91 21.00 6.88
CA PHE A 16 -18.96 20.47 5.90
C PHE A 16 -17.79 19.69 6.54
N ASP A 17 -17.76 19.62 7.84
CA ASP A 17 -16.77 18.97 8.71
C ASP A 17 -16.94 17.44 8.82
N LEU A 18 -17.28 16.83 7.70
CA LEU A 18 -17.66 15.40 7.64
C LEU A 18 -16.51 14.47 8.08
N GLU A 19 -15.27 14.82 7.77
CA GLU A 19 -14.10 14.01 8.16
C GLU A 19 -13.92 14.01 9.69
N ALA A 20 -14.04 15.17 10.34
CA ALA A 20 -13.97 15.28 11.79
C ALA A 20 -15.10 14.49 12.47
N LYS A 21 -16.33 14.61 11.98
CA LYS A 21 -17.49 13.86 12.50
C LYS A 21 -17.37 12.35 12.26
N ALA A 22 -16.84 11.92 11.13
CA ALA A 22 -16.60 10.53 10.85
C ALA A 22 -15.54 9.95 11.80
N LEU A 23 -14.43 10.66 12.03
CA LEU A 23 -13.41 10.24 12.97
C LEU A 23 -13.96 10.18 14.40
N MET A 24 -14.71 11.19 14.84
CA MET A 24 -15.33 11.17 16.16
C MET A 24 -16.26 9.97 16.35
N LYS A 25 -17.05 9.65 15.33
CA LYS A 25 -17.89 8.44 15.34
C LYS A 25 -17.05 7.17 15.40
N ASP A 26 -15.98 7.10 14.61
CA ASP A 26 -15.10 5.93 14.57
C ASP A 26 -14.40 5.71 15.92
N LEU A 27 -13.93 6.75 16.58
CA LEU A 27 -13.36 6.67 17.92
C LEU A 27 -14.38 6.11 18.94
N LYS A 28 -15.65 6.52 18.86
CA LYS A 28 -16.74 6.00 19.70
C LYS A 28 -17.03 4.52 19.40
N ASP A 29 -17.18 4.20 18.13
CA ASP A 29 -17.60 2.85 17.70
C ASP A 29 -16.47 1.81 17.83
N SER A 30 -15.21 2.22 17.64
CA SER A 30 -14.05 1.32 17.60
C SER A 30 -13.28 1.24 18.92
N LEU A 31 -13.13 2.36 19.62
CA LEU A 31 -12.41 2.43 20.89
C LEU A 31 -13.33 2.55 22.10
N HIS A 32 -14.66 2.65 21.89
CA HIS A 32 -15.67 2.83 22.94
C HIS A 32 -15.43 4.09 23.80
N ILE A 33 -15.04 5.19 23.15
CA ILE A 33 -14.75 6.45 23.81
C ILE A 33 -15.96 7.38 23.69
N ASP A 34 -16.70 7.57 24.79
CA ASP A 34 -17.90 8.41 24.82
C ASP A 34 -17.65 9.80 25.41
N CYS A 35 -16.48 10.06 26.00
CA CYS A 35 -16.14 11.29 26.71
C CYS A 35 -15.57 12.40 25.81
N ILE A 36 -15.56 12.24 24.49
CA ILE A 36 -15.18 13.29 23.54
C ILE A 36 -16.42 14.13 23.26
N ASP A 37 -16.38 15.41 23.61
CA ASP A 37 -17.46 16.36 23.36
C ASP A 37 -17.42 16.90 21.93
N ASP A 38 -16.24 17.32 21.49
CA ASP A 38 -16.02 17.85 20.13
C ASP A 38 -14.64 17.47 19.60
N LEU A 39 -14.56 17.36 18.26
CA LEU A 39 -13.33 17.12 17.51
C LEU A 39 -13.26 18.06 16.31
N ARG A 40 -12.26 18.93 16.32
CA ARG A 40 -11.94 19.79 15.19
C ARG A 40 -10.75 19.21 14.43
N LEU A 41 -10.83 19.23 13.10
CA LEU A 41 -9.78 18.78 12.20
C LEU A 41 -9.40 19.90 11.25
N LEU A 42 -8.13 20.29 11.27
CA LEU A 42 -7.60 21.35 10.43
C LEU A 42 -6.47 20.82 9.54
N ASN A 43 -6.47 21.20 8.28
CA ASN A 43 -5.31 21.03 7.42
C ASN A 43 -4.31 22.15 7.70
N ARG A 44 -3.11 21.79 8.16
CA ARG A 44 -1.99 22.72 8.40
C ARG A 44 -1.09 22.74 7.18
N TYR A 45 -0.71 23.91 6.75
CA TYR A 45 0.31 24.13 5.73
C TYR A 45 1.39 25.03 6.31
N ASP A 46 2.62 24.56 6.31
CA ASP A 46 3.82 25.34 6.58
C ASP A 46 4.45 25.67 5.23
N ILE A 47 4.68 26.95 4.96
CA ILE A 47 4.99 27.48 3.62
C ILE A 47 6.24 28.35 3.70
N GLU A 48 7.25 28.07 2.90
CA GLU A 48 8.47 28.87 2.79
C GLU A 48 8.69 29.34 1.35
N GLY A 49 9.21 30.57 1.19
CA GLY A 49 9.53 31.12 -0.12
C GLY A 49 8.39 31.88 -0.79
N LEU A 50 7.39 32.37 -0.02
CA LEU A 50 6.32 33.22 -0.54
C LEU A 50 6.30 34.62 0.08
N SER A 51 5.96 35.63 -0.75
CA SER A 51 5.60 36.96 -0.24
C SER A 51 4.26 36.93 0.51
N ASP A 52 3.99 37.94 1.33
CA ASP A 52 2.71 38.06 2.04
C ASP A 52 1.53 38.20 1.06
N GLU A 53 1.71 38.95 -0.01
CA GLU A 53 0.67 39.18 -1.03
C GLU A 53 0.26 37.89 -1.74
N ILE A 54 1.24 37.07 -2.15
CA ILE A 54 0.99 35.80 -2.82
C ILE A 54 0.37 34.79 -1.85
N CYS A 55 0.87 34.75 -0.60
CA CYS A 55 0.31 33.88 0.43
C CYS A 55 -1.15 34.24 0.73
N ASP A 56 -1.49 35.52 0.80
CA ASP A 56 -2.86 36.00 1.02
C ASP A 56 -3.80 35.67 -0.14
N SER A 57 -3.31 35.78 -1.37
CA SER A 57 -4.06 35.35 -2.54
C SER A 57 -4.27 33.84 -2.57
N ALA A 58 -3.19 33.08 -2.37
CA ALA A 58 -3.20 31.61 -2.38
C ALA A 58 -4.07 31.05 -1.24
N SER A 59 -4.12 31.72 -0.08
CA SER A 59 -4.95 31.29 1.04
C SER A 59 -6.44 31.17 0.70
N LYS A 60 -6.92 31.94 -0.27
CA LYS A 60 -8.34 32.00 -0.69
C LYS A 60 -8.62 31.23 -1.99
N THR A 61 -7.59 30.86 -2.74
CA THR A 61 -7.76 30.28 -4.09
C THR A 61 -7.16 28.89 -4.24
N ILE A 62 -6.16 28.56 -3.42
CA ILE A 62 -5.41 27.28 -3.51
C ILE A 62 -5.56 26.49 -2.22
N PHE A 63 -5.32 27.11 -1.06
CA PHE A 63 -5.34 26.38 0.22
C PHE A 63 -6.73 26.19 0.80
N SER A 64 -7.72 26.98 0.37
CA SER A 64 -9.09 26.88 0.87
C SER A 64 -10.14 27.16 -0.19
N GLU A 65 -11.35 26.72 0.07
CA GLU A 65 -12.58 27.09 -0.61
C GLU A 65 -13.39 28.03 0.31
N PRO A 66 -13.43 29.35 0.05
CA PRO A 66 -13.98 30.34 0.99
C PRO A 66 -15.41 30.09 1.46
N ASN A 67 -16.21 29.39 0.65
CA ASN A 67 -17.58 29.02 1.00
C ASN A 67 -17.68 27.85 1.97
N LEU A 68 -16.65 26.96 1.97
CA LEU A 68 -16.64 25.73 2.74
C LEU A 68 -15.65 25.76 3.90
N ASP A 69 -14.66 26.66 3.83
CA ASP A 69 -13.52 26.68 4.74
C ASP A 69 -13.43 27.97 5.54
N VAL A 70 -12.78 27.86 6.70
CA VAL A 70 -12.25 28.95 7.49
C VAL A 70 -10.73 28.85 7.49
N VAL A 71 -10.05 29.97 7.24
CA VAL A 71 -8.58 30.02 7.24
C VAL A 71 -8.09 30.83 8.42
N TYR A 72 -7.20 30.23 9.19
CA TYR A 72 -6.47 30.88 10.28
C TYR A 72 -5.01 31.06 9.86
N LYS A 73 -4.42 32.20 10.22
CA LYS A 73 -3.02 32.50 9.95
C LYS A 73 -2.21 32.37 11.23
N GLU A 74 -1.10 31.68 11.13
CA GLU A 74 -0.13 31.43 12.19
C GLU A 74 -0.65 30.55 13.33
N ASP A 75 -1.82 30.80 13.89
CA ASP A 75 -2.37 30.09 15.04
C ASP A 75 -3.90 30.00 14.97
N VAL A 76 -4.46 29.12 15.76
CA VAL A 76 -5.91 28.95 15.93
C VAL A 76 -6.24 28.87 17.43
N GLU A 77 -7.30 29.56 17.83
CA GLU A 77 -7.76 29.52 19.21
C GLU A 77 -8.47 28.18 19.52
N TYR A 78 -8.18 27.66 20.70
CA TYR A 78 -8.84 26.47 21.29
C TYR A 78 -8.80 26.56 22.82
N ASP A 79 -9.64 25.78 23.47
CA ASP A 79 -9.75 25.77 24.94
C ASP A 79 -8.43 25.25 25.55
N LYS A 80 -8.09 25.84 26.73
CA LYS A 80 -6.83 25.49 27.40
C LYS A 80 -6.74 24.03 27.82
N ASP A 81 -7.88 23.41 28.06
CA ASP A 81 -7.99 22.01 28.47
C ASP A 81 -8.12 21.06 27.26
N ALA A 82 -8.15 21.57 26.02
CA ALA A 82 -8.20 20.79 24.83
C ALA A 82 -6.91 19.96 24.64
N LYS A 83 -7.06 18.74 24.20
CA LYS A 83 -5.95 17.87 23.79
C LYS A 83 -5.66 18.09 22.32
N VAL A 84 -4.43 18.47 22.00
CA VAL A 84 -4.03 18.84 20.63
C VAL A 84 -2.83 18.02 20.19
N PHE A 85 -2.90 17.48 18.98
CA PHE A 85 -1.76 16.84 18.30
C PHE A 85 -1.84 17.06 16.81
N ALA A 86 -0.74 16.93 16.12
CA ALA A 86 -0.69 17.00 14.67
C ALA A 86 -0.06 15.73 14.08
N VAL A 87 -0.43 15.40 12.85
CA VAL A 87 0.07 14.23 12.11
C VAL A 87 0.61 14.69 10.78
N GLU A 88 1.85 14.30 10.47
CA GLU A 88 2.52 14.56 9.20
C GLU A 88 3.05 13.25 8.60
N TYR A 89 3.32 13.24 7.30
CA TYR A 89 3.96 12.10 6.66
C TYR A 89 5.40 11.91 7.16
N LEU A 90 5.86 10.65 7.15
CA LEU A 90 7.25 10.32 7.42
C LEU A 90 8.17 10.94 6.36
N PRO A 91 9.42 11.30 6.71
CA PRO A 91 10.41 11.73 5.73
C PRO A 91 10.58 10.66 4.63
N GLY A 92 10.51 11.11 3.38
CA GLY A 92 10.58 10.23 2.21
C GLY A 92 9.22 9.71 1.71
N GLN A 93 8.14 9.90 2.47
CA GLN A 93 6.79 9.68 1.97
C GLN A 93 6.34 10.87 1.11
N TYR A 94 5.54 10.57 0.09
CA TYR A 94 5.03 11.60 -0.82
C TYR A 94 3.83 12.33 -0.21
N ASP A 95 4.02 13.61 0.11
CA ASP A 95 2.96 14.49 0.55
C ASP A 95 2.23 15.09 -0.66
N GLN A 96 1.21 14.38 -1.13
CA GLN A 96 0.42 14.79 -2.28
C GLN A 96 -0.24 16.15 -2.10
N ARG A 97 -0.75 16.45 -0.89
CA ARG A 97 -1.42 17.72 -0.59
C ARG A 97 -0.45 18.89 -0.68
N ALA A 98 0.72 18.77 -0.10
CA ALA A 98 1.76 19.79 -0.15
C ALA A 98 2.30 19.98 -1.57
N ASP A 99 2.54 18.87 -2.30
CA ASP A 99 3.04 18.92 -3.66
C ASP A 99 2.06 19.61 -4.63
N TRP A 100 0.78 19.28 -4.57
CA TRP A 100 -0.23 19.92 -5.40
C TRP A 100 -0.43 21.40 -5.05
N ALA A 101 -0.42 21.74 -3.75
CA ALA A 101 -0.45 23.12 -3.34
C ALA A 101 0.75 23.90 -3.88
N ALA A 102 1.96 23.33 -3.80
CA ALA A 102 3.17 23.95 -4.34
C ALA A 102 3.11 24.14 -5.86
N GLN A 103 2.58 23.15 -6.61
CA GLN A 103 2.36 23.28 -8.06
C GLN A 103 1.36 24.39 -8.40
N CYS A 104 0.24 24.46 -7.71
CA CYS A 104 -0.75 25.52 -7.93
C CYS A 104 -0.21 26.90 -7.59
N VAL A 105 0.54 27.02 -6.47
CA VAL A 105 1.20 28.27 -6.11
C VAL A 105 2.27 28.67 -7.12
N GLN A 106 3.03 27.72 -7.66
CA GLN A 106 4.03 28.00 -8.70
C GLN A 106 3.43 28.71 -9.92
N ILE A 107 2.18 28.38 -10.30
CA ILE A 107 1.49 29.01 -11.42
C ILE A 107 1.26 30.50 -11.16
N ILE A 108 0.87 30.89 -9.93
CA ILE A 108 0.60 32.28 -9.58
C ILE A 108 1.83 33.05 -9.08
N ASN A 109 2.94 32.34 -8.82
CA ASN A 109 4.21 32.88 -8.31
C ASN A 109 5.29 32.95 -9.41
N GLU A 110 4.91 33.34 -10.61
CA GLU A 110 5.82 33.55 -11.75
C GLU A 110 6.76 32.36 -12.05
N GLY A 111 6.29 31.15 -11.78
CA GLY A 111 7.04 29.90 -11.98
C GLY A 111 7.97 29.49 -10.82
N GLN A 112 8.09 30.31 -9.79
CA GLN A 112 8.86 29.96 -8.58
C GLN A 112 8.04 29.01 -7.69
N ARG A 113 8.59 27.84 -7.42
CA ARG A 113 7.95 26.84 -6.59
C ARG A 113 8.34 27.04 -5.13
N PRO A 114 7.36 27.22 -4.21
CA PRO A 114 7.62 27.28 -2.79
C PRO A 114 7.89 25.92 -2.19
N ASN A 115 8.55 25.89 -1.01
CA ASN A 115 8.56 24.71 -0.17
C ASN A 115 7.30 24.69 0.67
N ILE A 116 6.58 23.58 0.66
CA ILE A 116 5.34 23.40 1.44
C ILE A 116 5.40 22.05 2.11
N ASN A 117 5.09 22.00 3.40
CA ASN A 117 4.79 20.78 4.13
C ASN A 117 3.35 20.83 4.62
N SER A 118 2.67 19.67 4.62
CA SER A 118 1.32 19.59 5.18
C SER A 118 1.26 18.68 6.41
N ALA A 119 0.31 18.98 7.28
CA ALA A 119 -0.04 18.13 8.41
C ALA A 119 -1.54 18.27 8.69
N LYS A 120 -2.11 17.31 9.41
CA LYS A 120 -3.45 17.41 9.99
C LYS A 120 -3.35 17.74 11.46
N LEU A 121 -4.01 18.80 11.89
CA LEU A 121 -4.11 19.21 13.29
C LEU A 121 -5.43 18.73 13.86
N TYR A 122 -5.37 18.02 14.97
CA TYR A 122 -6.51 17.48 15.70
C TYR A 122 -6.64 18.22 17.03
N ILE A 123 -7.83 18.76 17.31
CA ILE A 123 -8.16 19.45 18.55
C ILE A 123 -9.38 18.73 19.14
N LEU A 124 -9.19 18.11 20.31
CA LEU A 124 -10.23 17.34 20.99
C LEU A 124 -10.60 18.05 22.30
N THR A 125 -11.90 18.16 22.55
CA THR A 125 -12.44 18.60 23.84
C THR A 125 -13.25 17.47 24.49
N GLY A 126 -13.27 17.46 25.81
CA GLY A 126 -13.94 16.43 26.60
C GLY A 126 -13.13 16.02 27.82
N ASP A 127 -13.59 15.03 28.53
CA ASP A 127 -12.89 14.46 29.71
C ASP A 127 -11.85 13.43 29.26
N ILE A 128 -10.75 13.91 28.69
CA ILE A 128 -9.70 13.11 28.06
C ILE A 128 -8.43 13.16 28.91
N ASP A 129 -8.13 12.09 29.65
CA ASP A 129 -6.87 11.97 30.37
C ASP A 129 -5.70 11.64 29.43
N ASP A 130 -4.49 11.59 29.96
CA ASP A 130 -3.28 11.40 29.16
C ASP A 130 -3.18 9.96 28.60
N GLU A 131 -3.71 8.97 29.28
CA GLU A 131 -3.74 7.58 28.83
C GLU A 131 -4.68 7.42 27.62
N LEU A 132 -5.88 7.96 27.74
CA LEU A 132 -6.86 7.96 26.66
C LEU A 132 -6.36 8.78 25.46
N PHE A 133 -5.71 9.90 25.71
CA PHE A 133 -5.10 10.71 24.65
C PHE A 133 -4.01 9.96 23.90
N ALA A 134 -3.13 9.23 24.61
CA ALA A 134 -2.12 8.37 23.98
C ALA A 134 -2.77 7.27 23.13
N LYS A 135 -3.86 6.68 23.61
CA LYS A 135 -4.63 5.66 22.89
C LYS A 135 -5.25 6.22 21.60
N ILE A 136 -5.83 7.42 21.65
CA ILE A 136 -6.38 8.10 20.48
C ILE A 136 -5.26 8.36 19.45
N LYS A 137 -4.12 8.90 19.87
CA LYS A 137 -2.98 9.12 18.96
C LYS A 137 -2.51 7.81 18.30
N SER A 138 -2.35 6.76 19.07
CA SER A 138 -1.96 5.43 18.56
C SER A 138 -2.95 4.87 17.54
N TYR A 139 -4.23 5.20 17.65
CA TYR A 139 -5.27 4.79 16.71
C TYR A 139 -5.28 5.64 15.43
N VAL A 140 -5.09 6.95 15.57
CA VAL A 140 -5.16 7.91 14.45
C VAL A 140 -3.91 7.87 13.58
N ILE A 141 -2.73 7.82 14.21
CA ILE A 141 -1.44 7.85 13.51
C ILE A 141 -1.16 6.47 12.88
N ASN A 142 -0.99 6.45 11.57
CA ASN A 142 -0.51 5.25 10.88
C ASN A 142 1.03 5.22 10.92
N PRO A 143 1.64 4.34 11.71
CA PRO A 143 3.10 4.36 11.90
C PRO A 143 3.89 3.94 10.65
N VAL A 144 3.20 3.46 9.61
CA VAL A 144 3.82 3.03 8.35
C VAL A 144 4.12 4.21 7.43
N ASP A 145 3.27 5.23 7.45
CA ASP A 145 3.35 6.38 6.54
C ASP A 145 3.46 7.73 7.25
N SER A 146 3.09 7.81 8.54
CA SER A 146 2.97 9.07 9.26
C SER A 146 3.51 9.00 10.68
N ARG A 147 3.69 10.18 11.26
CA ARG A 147 4.16 10.38 12.63
C ARG A 147 3.49 11.58 13.27
N GLU A 148 3.62 11.70 14.59
CA GLU A 148 3.26 12.91 15.30
C GLU A 148 4.17 14.07 14.87
N ALA A 149 3.56 15.17 14.43
CA ALA A 149 4.25 16.38 14.02
C ALA A 149 4.42 17.34 15.21
N SER A 150 5.51 18.11 15.21
CA SER A 150 5.65 19.22 16.16
C SER A 150 4.53 20.24 15.99
N LEU A 151 3.98 20.74 17.09
CA LEU A 151 3.05 21.86 17.09
C LEU A 151 3.77 23.20 16.87
N GLU A 152 5.05 23.26 17.20
CA GLU A 152 5.87 24.45 16.98
C GLU A 152 6.10 24.67 15.49
N LYS A 153 6.08 25.94 15.08
CA LYS A 153 6.37 26.32 13.69
C LYS A 153 7.87 26.21 13.44
N PRO A 154 8.32 25.48 12.39
CA PRO A 154 9.73 25.35 12.05
C PRO A 154 10.31 26.72 11.61
N GLU A 155 11.61 26.89 11.77
CA GLU A 155 12.32 28.07 11.26
C GLU A 155 12.52 28.02 9.74
N THR A 156 12.72 26.82 9.19
CA THR A 156 12.87 26.54 7.78
C THR A 156 12.25 25.17 7.43
N LEU A 157 11.85 25.00 6.18
CA LEU A 157 11.40 23.71 5.62
C LEU A 157 12.50 23.00 4.84
N GLU A 158 13.69 23.60 4.76
CA GLU A 158 14.84 22.94 4.15
C GLU A 158 15.28 21.76 5.03
N LEU A 159 15.29 20.58 4.43
CA LEU A 159 15.83 19.39 5.09
C LEU A 159 17.35 19.42 4.97
N GLU A 160 18.05 19.43 6.10
CA GLU A 160 19.47 19.14 6.13
C GLU A 160 19.66 17.64 5.83
N THR A 161 19.81 17.33 4.56
CA THR A 161 20.11 15.96 4.11
C THR A 161 21.56 15.91 3.64
N GLU A 162 22.33 14.99 4.20
CA GLU A 162 23.62 14.62 3.60
C GLU A 162 23.32 13.97 2.25
N ILE A 163 23.62 14.70 1.17
CA ILE A 163 23.53 14.15 -0.19
C ILE A 163 24.74 13.25 -0.39
N PRO A 164 24.57 11.92 -0.52
CA PRO A 164 25.69 11.05 -0.80
C PRO A 164 26.32 11.42 -2.14
N THR A 165 27.58 11.74 -2.14
CA THR A 165 28.34 12.12 -3.34
C THR A 165 28.92 10.91 -4.08
N GLU A 166 29.01 9.76 -3.40
CA GLU A 166 29.55 8.51 -3.94
C GLU A 166 28.71 7.32 -3.50
N VAL A 167 28.69 6.29 -4.33
CA VAL A 167 28.06 5.00 -3.99
C VAL A 167 29.07 4.12 -3.31
N ALA A 168 28.79 3.70 -2.09
CA ALA A 168 29.69 2.86 -1.31
C ALA A 168 29.90 1.48 -1.98
N THR A 169 31.19 1.08 -2.11
CA THR A 169 31.57 -0.29 -2.48
C THR A 169 31.60 -1.16 -1.22
N ILE A 170 31.12 -2.38 -1.34
CA ILE A 170 31.13 -3.34 -0.23
C ILE A 170 32.50 -4.03 -0.21
N GLU A 171 33.43 -3.46 0.52
CA GLU A 171 34.80 -3.95 0.57
C GLU A 171 34.88 -5.39 1.08
N GLY A 172 35.62 -6.23 0.36
CA GLY A 172 35.86 -7.63 0.72
C GLY A 172 34.68 -8.57 0.40
N PHE A 173 33.59 -8.09 -0.19
CA PHE A 173 32.39 -8.90 -0.46
C PHE A 173 32.69 -10.20 -1.21
N ILE A 174 33.57 -10.14 -2.21
CA ILE A 174 33.92 -11.33 -3.01
C ILE A 174 34.67 -12.42 -2.21
N ASP A 175 35.21 -12.07 -1.05
CA ASP A 175 35.96 -12.96 -0.17
C ASP A 175 35.22 -13.28 1.15
N PHE A 176 33.96 -12.82 1.31
CA PHE A 176 33.17 -13.08 2.52
C PHE A 176 32.97 -14.58 2.73
N SER A 177 33.18 -15.03 3.95
CA SER A 177 32.77 -16.35 4.40
C SER A 177 31.26 -16.48 4.46
N MET A 178 30.75 -17.71 4.59
CA MET A 178 29.31 -17.94 4.75
C MET A 178 28.72 -17.20 5.96
N GLU A 179 29.45 -17.14 7.08
CA GLU A 179 29.01 -16.43 8.27
C GLU A 179 28.92 -14.91 8.03
N GLU A 180 29.86 -14.34 7.28
CA GLU A 180 29.86 -12.92 6.90
C GLU A 180 28.74 -12.60 5.90
N LEU A 181 28.44 -13.51 4.95
CA LEU A 181 27.31 -13.36 4.05
C LEU A 181 25.98 -13.41 4.80
N GLU A 182 25.80 -14.33 5.75
CA GLU A 182 24.59 -14.40 6.57
C GLU A 182 24.40 -13.14 7.43
N LYS A 183 25.49 -12.63 8.00
CA LYS A 183 25.48 -11.40 8.76
C LYS A 183 25.11 -10.21 7.87
N PHE A 184 25.75 -10.08 6.71
CA PHE A 184 25.47 -9.03 5.74
C PHE A 184 24.01 -9.07 5.26
N LEU A 185 23.49 -10.25 4.93
CA LEU A 185 22.10 -10.45 4.51
C LEU A 185 21.12 -9.91 5.57
N LYS A 186 21.37 -10.21 6.86
CA LYS A 186 20.53 -9.72 7.97
C LYS A 186 20.67 -8.21 8.18
N GLU A 187 21.90 -7.70 8.21
CA GLU A 187 22.17 -6.28 8.47
C GLU A 187 21.61 -5.37 7.37
N GLN A 188 21.66 -5.85 6.13
CA GLN A 188 21.12 -5.12 4.98
C GLN A 188 19.60 -5.35 4.77
N GLY A 189 19.00 -6.29 5.50
CA GLY A 189 17.59 -6.65 5.36
C GLY A 189 17.24 -7.09 3.94
N LEU A 190 18.09 -7.97 3.35
CA LEU A 190 17.88 -8.44 1.99
C LEU A 190 16.76 -9.48 1.92
N ALA A 191 16.01 -9.45 0.83
CA ALA A 191 14.90 -10.37 0.56
C ALA A 191 15.37 -11.70 -0.06
N MET A 192 16.54 -11.72 -0.69
CA MET A 192 17.13 -12.92 -1.28
C MET A 192 17.54 -13.93 -0.21
N THR A 193 17.66 -15.22 -0.59
CA THR A 193 18.15 -16.27 0.30
C THR A 193 19.68 -16.22 0.39
N ILE A 194 20.24 -16.95 1.37
CA ILE A 194 21.70 -17.06 1.50
C ILE A 194 22.35 -17.72 0.27
N ASP A 195 21.67 -18.69 -0.35
CA ASP A 195 22.13 -19.34 -1.55
C ASP A 195 22.15 -18.40 -2.75
N ASP A 196 21.13 -17.53 -2.87
CA ASP A 196 21.07 -16.49 -3.89
C ASP A 196 22.21 -15.49 -3.71
N LEU A 197 22.45 -15.02 -2.48
CA LEU A 197 23.52 -14.07 -2.17
C LEU A 197 24.90 -14.69 -2.46
N LYS A 198 25.08 -15.98 -2.17
CA LYS A 198 26.29 -16.72 -2.54
C LYS A 198 26.47 -16.79 -4.05
N TYR A 199 25.40 -17.05 -4.81
CA TYR A 199 25.46 -17.02 -6.26
C TYR A 199 25.87 -15.65 -6.80
N VAL A 200 25.36 -14.57 -6.22
CA VAL A 200 25.74 -13.19 -6.53
C VAL A 200 27.23 -12.99 -6.21
N GLN A 201 27.73 -13.44 -5.06
CA GLN A 201 29.14 -13.38 -4.70
C GLN A 201 30.02 -14.08 -5.75
N GLU A 202 29.65 -15.31 -6.13
CA GLU A 202 30.38 -16.09 -7.15
C GLU A 202 30.41 -15.36 -8.50
N TYR A 203 29.33 -14.70 -8.89
CA TYR A 203 29.28 -13.87 -10.10
C TYR A 203 30.29 -12.72 -10.03
N PHE A 204 30.27 -11.91 -8.96
CA PHE A 204 31.21 -10.81 -8.80
C PHE A 204 32.66 -11.28 -8.70
N GLN A 205 32.90 -12.40 -8.04
CA GLN A 205 34.23 -13.00 -7.93
C GLN A 205 34.78 -13.51 -9.28
N ASN A 206 33.94 -14.23 -10.06
CA ASN A 206 34.41 -14.95 -11.24
C ASN A 206 34.27 -14.18 -12.54
N GLN A 207 33.18 -13.38 -12.68
CA GLN A 207 32.85 -12.65 -13.90
C GLN A 207 33.31 -11.19 -13.80
N GLU A 208 32.81 -10.45 -12.83
CA GLU A 208 33.11 -9.02 -12.66
C GLU A 208 34.51 -8.77 -12.11
N LYS A 209 35.04 -9.67 -11.27
CA LYS A 209 36.36 -9.61 -10.61
C LYS A 209 36.58 -8.31 -9.83
N ARG A 210 35.53 -7.87 -9.18
CA ARG A 210 35.51 -6.68 -8.31
C ARG A 210 34.45 -6.82 -7.24
N ASN A 211 34.60 -6.00 -6.19
CA ASN A 211 33.52 -5.88 -5.22
C ASN A 211 32.32 -5.13 -5.80
N PRO A 212 31.07 -5.52 -5.44
CA PRO A 212 29.88 -4.78 -5.82
C PRO A 212 29.73 -3.50 -5.01
N THR A 213 28.99 -2.55 -5.56
CA THR A 213 28.45 -1.42 -4.80
C THR A 213 27.20 -1.84 -4.02
N ILE A 214 26.87 -1.09 -2.97
CA ILE A 214 25.62 -1.33 -2.22
C ILE A 214 24.38 -1.19 -3.12
N THR A 215 24.43 -0.29 -4.09
CA THR A 215 23.34 -0.10 -5.06
C THR A 215 23.16 -1.33 -5.94
N GLU A 216 24.23 -1.94 -6.44
CA GLU A 216 24.14 -3.17 -7.25
C GLU A 216 23.50 -4.31 -6.45
N ILE A 217 23.91 -4.50 -5.20
CA ILE A 217 23.30 -5.51 -4.33
C ILE A 217 21.80 -5.22 -4.08
N LYS A 218 21.44 -3.98 -3.78
CA LYS A 218 20.02 -3.61 -3.57
C LYS A 218 19.17 -3.76 -4.84
N VAL A 219 19.72 -3.46 -6.02
CA VAL A 219 19.02 -3.67 -7.30
C VAL A 219 18.83 -5.16 -7.57
N LEU A 220 19.87 -5.99 -7.36
CA LEU A 220 19.76 -7.44 -7.49
C LEU A 220 18.75 -8.02 -6.50
N ASP A 221 18.80 -7.59 -5.25
CA ASP A 221 17.83 -7.98 -4.23
C ASP A 221 16.39 -7.64 -4.63
N THR A 222 16.18 -6.47 -5.22
CA THR A 222 14.85 -6.06 -5.74
C THR A 222 14.37 -7.00 -6.86
N TYR A 223 15.25 -7.44 -7.76
CA TYR A 223 14.92 -8.43 -8.77
C TYR A 223 14.64 -9.82 -8.20
N TRP A 224 15.36 -10.21 -7.13
CA TRP A 224 15.14 -11.44 -6.41
C TRP A 224 13.94 -11.37 -5.45
N SER A 225 13.58 -10.17 -5.03
CA SER A 225 12.39 -9.95 -4.24
C SER A 225 11.18 -10.49 -5.03
N ASP A 226 10.52 -11.47 -4.44
CA ASP A 226 9.54 -12.29 -5.12
C ASP A 226 8.20 -11.58 -5.30
N HIS A 227 8.20 -10.51 -6.12
CA HIS A 227 6.98 -9.81 -6.50
C HIS A 227 6.04 -10.80 -7.19
N CYS A 228 4.82 -10.96 -6.67
CA CYS A 228 3.83 -11.95 -7.10
C CYS A 228 4.31 -13.42 -7.00
N ARG A 229 5.36 -13.69 -6.28
CA ARG A 229 5.88 -15.04 -6.01
C ARG A 229 6.27 -15.84 -7.26
N HIS A 230 6.67 -15.19 -8.33
CA HIS A 230 7.04 -15.86 -9.58
C HIS A 230 8.21 -16.84 -9.39
N THR A 231 9.26 -16.42 -8.69
CA THR A 231 10.43 -17.25 -8.43
C THR A 231 10.08 -18.45 -7.55
N THR A 232 9.38 -18.21 -6.43
CA THR A 232 8.91 -19.27 -5.51
C THR A 232 8.04 -20.29 -6.24
N PHE A 233 7.07 -19.83 -7.05
CA PHE A 233 6.16 -20.71 -7.78
C PHE A 233 6.85 -21.56 -8.85
N MET A 234 8.00 -21.15 -9.36
CA MET A 234 8.79 -21.85 -10.38
C MET A 234 9.92 -22.70 -9.78
N THR A 235 10.15 -22.63 -8.45
CA THR A 235 11.15 -23.45 -7.78
C THR A 235 10.90 -24.95 -8.05
N GLN A 236 11.93 -25.65 -8.51
CA GLN A 236 11.85 -27.09 -8.82
C GLN A 236 11.70 -27.90 -7.54
N ILE A 237 10.68 -28.74 -7.49
CA ILE A 237 10.45 -29.70 -6.42
C ILE A 237 11.08 -31.03 -6.86
N LYS A 238 12.11 -31.45 -6.14
CA LYS A 238 12.85 -32.71 -6.47
C LYS A 238 12.39 -33.84 -5.57
N ASP A 239 12.21 -33.58 -4.29
CA ASP A 239 11.83 -34.56 -3.29
C ASP A 239 10.58 -34.11 -2.55
N VAL A 240 9.68 -35.06 -2.27
CA VAL A 240 8.45 -34.81 -1.53
C VAL A 240 8.37 -35.82 -0.38
N GLU A 241 8.40 -35.29 0.84
CA GLU A 241 8.16 -36.04 2.06
C GLU A 241 6.82 -35.61 2.67
N ILE A 242 5.99 -36.59 3.03
CA ILE A 242 4.69 -36.35 3.65
C ILE A 242 4.75 -36.91 5.08
N GLU A 243 4.77 -36.00 6.03
CA GLU A 243 4.82 -36.34 7.46
C GLU A 243 3.61 -37.18 7.90
N ASP A 244 3.81 -38.02 8.88
CA ASP A 244 2.71 -38.77 9.50
C ASP A 244 1.82 -37.85 10.35
N GLY A 245 0.52 -37.93 10.12
CA GLY A 245 -0.44 -37.10 10.82
C GLY A 245 -1.88 -37.43 10.47
N LYS A 246 -2.81 -36.70 11.05
CA LYS A 246 -4.26 -36.94 10.88
C LYS A 246 -4.74 -36.94 9.42
N PHE A 247 -4.05 -36.20 8.55
CA PHE A 247 -4.46 -35.97 7.17
C PHE A 247 -3.48 -36.57 6.13
N ASN A 248 -2.46 -37.31 6.58
CA ASN A 248 -1.41 -37.83 5.70
C ASN A 248 -1.94 -38.68 4.55
N GLU A 249 -2.93 -39.53 4.79
CA GLU A 249 -3.52 -40.39 3.76
C GLU A 249 -4.21 -39.58 2.64
N ILE A 250 -4.95 -38.54 3.02
CA ILE A 250 -5.60 -37.63 2.05
C ILE A 250 -4.55 -36.88 1.22
N ILE A 251 -3.48 -36.44 1.87
CA ILE A 251 -2.38 -35.73 1.19
C ILE A 251 -1.64 -36.66 0.23
N LYS A 252 -1.32 -37.90 0.67
CA LYS A 252 -0.70 -38.93 -0.17
C LYS A 252 -1.54 -39.28 -1.39
N GLU A 253 -2.85 -39.47 -1.21
CA GLU A 253 -3.80 -39.72 -2.30
C GLU A 253 -3.84 -38.56 -3.28
N THR A 254 -3.91 -37.32 -2.78
CA THR A 254 -3.91 -36.13 -3.64
C THR A 254 -2.62 -35.97 -4.42
N TYR A 255 -1.47 -36.23 -3.77
CA TYR A 255 -0.18 -36.20 -4.44
C TYR A 255 -0.08 -37.26 -5.51
N SER A 256 -0.56 -38.47 -5.26
CA SER A 256 -0.59 -39.55 -6.28
C SER A 256 -1.43 -39.16 -7.49
N LYS A 257 -2.60 -38.56 -7.29
CA LYS A 257 -3.45 -38.03 -8.37
C LYS A 257 -2.74 -36.97 -9.19
N TYR A 258 -2.02 -36.05 -8.51
CA TYR A 258 -1.22 -35.04 -9.19
C TYR A 258 -0.13 -35.67 -10.08
N VAL A 259 0.58 -36.66 -9.59
CA VAL A 259 1.61 -37.39 -10.39
C VAL A 259 0.99 -38.11 -11.58
N GLU A 260 -0.18 -38.75 -11.39
CA GLU A 260 -0.92 -39.41 -12.48
C GLU A 260 -1.36 -38.39 -13.55
N ALA A 261 -1.89 -37.25 -13.13
CA ALA A 261 -2.26 -36.17 -14.03
C ALA A 261 -1.07 -35.68 -14.86
N ARG A 262 0.09 -35.50 -14.24
CA ARG A 262 1.32 -35.11 -14.94
C ARG A 262 1.70 -36.11 -15.99
N ASN A 263 1.68 -37.40 -15.66
CA ASN A 263 2.03 -38.48 -16.59
C ASN A 263 1.09 -38.52 -17.81
N THR A 264 -0.17 -38.11 -17.62
CA THR A 264 -1.17 -38.04 -18.69
C THR A 264 -0.99 -36.80 -19.57
N ILE A 265 -0.76 -35.64 -18.93
CA ILE A 265 -0.72 -34.35 -19.64
C ILE A 265 0.62 -34.07 -20.30
N TYR A 266 1.72 -34.60 -19.74
CA TYR A 266 3.07 -34.31 -20.23
C TYR A 266 3.73 -35.54 -20.89
N ILE A 267 2.96 -36.38 -21.59
CA ILE A 267 3.46 -37.56 -22.27
C ILE A 267 4.63 -37.26 -23.24
N ASP A 268 4.50 -36.15 -24.00
CA ASP A 268 5.43 -35.78 -25.05
C ASP A 268 6.44 -34.71 -24.65
N ARG A 269 6.46 -34.29 -23.37
CA ARG A 269 7.38 -33.26 -22.89
C ARG A 269 7.79 -33.46 -21.45
N GLN A 270 9.05 -33.14 -21.16
CA GLN A 270 9.50 -32.99 -19.78
C GLN A 270 9.11 -31.64 -19.28
N LYS A 271 8.51 -31.58 -18.09
CA LYS A 271 8.23 -30.37 -17.35
C LYS A 271 8.59 -30.60 -15.88
N ASP A 272 9.29 -29.64 -15.29
CA ASP A 272 9.67 -29.72 -13.89
C ASP A 272 8.43 -29.64 -12.99
N MET A 273 8.48 -30.34 -11.86
CA MET A 273 7.52 -30.22 -10.80
C MET A 273 7.78 -28.94 -10.04
N CYS A 274 6.78 -28.08 -9.92
CA CYS A 274 6.85 -26.82 -9.18
C CYS A 274 5.45 -26.41 -8.71
N LEU A 275 5.35 -25.41 -7.82
CA LEU A 275 4.05 -24.94 -7.31
C LEU A 275 3.12 -24.44 -8.43
N MET A 276 3.66 -23.76 -9.45
CA MET A 276 2.88 -23.32 -10.62
C MET A 276 2.32 -24.49 -11.41
N ASP A 277 3.05 -25.58 -11.50
CA ASP A 277 2.56 -26.79 -12.16
C ASP A 277 1.42 -27.44 -11.35
N ILE A 278 1.58 -27.56 -10.04
CA ILE A 278 0.53 -28.02 -9.14
C ILE A 278 -0.73 -27.14 -9.28
N ALA A 279 -0.59 -25.84 -9.28
CA ALA A 279 -1.69 -24.89 -9.38
C ALA A 279 -2.45 -24.98 -10.73
N THR A 280 -1.76 -25.35 -11.81
CA THR A 280 -2.33 -25.29 -13.17
C THR A 280 -2.68 -26.66 -13.77
N ILE A 281 -2.28 -27.77 -13.15
CA ILE A 281 -2.45 -29.11 -13.76
C ILE A 281 -3.91 -29.49 -13.95
N ALA A 282 -4.79 -29.16 -12.97
CA ALA A 282 -6.21 -29.49 -13.06
C ALA A 282 -6.91 -28.78 -14.22
N VAL A 283 -6.55 -27.54 -14.52
CA VAL A 283 -7.08 -26.81 -15.70
C VAL A 283 -6.64 -27.50 -16.99
N LYS A 284 -5.41 -28.00 -17.06
CA LYS A 284 -4.90 -28.72 -18.23
C LYS A 284 -5.60 -30.06 -18.41
N GLU A 285 -5.92 -30.78 -17.34
CA GLU A 285 -6.72 -32.00 -17.40
C GLU A 285 -8.14 -31.72 -17.90
N LEU A 286 -8.81 -30.67 -17.37
CA LEU A 286 -10.14 -30.29 -17.82
C LEU A 286 -10.16 -29.89 -19.30
N LYS A 287 -9.12 -29.20 -19.77
CA LYS A 287 -8.96 -28.84 -21.18
C LYS A 287 -8.75 -30.10 -22.05
N ALA A 288 -7.86 -30.97 -21.63
CA ALA A 288 -7.62 -32.23 -22.34
C ALA A 288 -8.86 -33.15 -22.39
N ALA A 289 -9.72 -33.08 -21.38
CA ALA A 289 -10.98 -33.79 -21.30
C ALA A 289 -12.14 -33.11 -22.07
N GLY A 290 -11.90 -32.00 -22.77
CA GLY A 290 -12.93 -31.26 -23.53
C GLY A 290 -13.99 -30.58 -22.63
N LYS A 291 -13.64 -30.22 -21.40
CA LYS A 291 -14.57 -29.58 -20.43
C LYS A 291 -14.44 -28.07 -20.35
N LEU A 292 -13.61 -27.48 -21.20
CA LEU A 292 -13.37 -26.04 -21.27
C LEU A 292 -13.62 -25.51 -22.70
N GLU A 293 -14.65 -26.03 -23.39
CA GLU A 293 -14.99 -25.61 -24.75
C GLU A 293 -15.51 -24.19 -24.84
N ASP A 294 -16.08 -23.68 -23.71
CA ASP A 294 -16.56 -22.31 -23.62
C ASP A 294 -15.45 -21.29 -23.36
N LEU A 295 -14.22 -21.75 -23.05
CA LEU A 295 -13.10 -20.85 -22.82
C LEU A 295 -12.74 -20.11 -24.10
N ASP A 296 -12.77 -18.80 -24.07
CA ASP A 296 -12.25 -17.97 -25.16
C ASP A 296 -10.73 -17.93 -25.15
N GLU A 297 -10.12 -18.27 -26.28
CA GLU A 297 -8.67 -18.23 -26.47
C GLU A 297 -8.34 -17.11 -27.46
N SER A 298 -7.95 -15.95 -26.95
CA SER A 298 -7.52 -14.81 -27.74
C SER A 298 -6.09 -14.39 -27.38
N GLU A 299 -5.53 -13.46 -28.15
CA GLU A 299 -4.23 -12.86 -27.86
C GLU A 299 -4.30 -11.89 -26.66
N GLU A 300 -5.50 -11.45 -26.28
CA GLU A 300 -5.75 -10.55 -25.15
C GLU A 300 -6.14 -11.37 -23.91
N ILE A 301 -5.15 -11.81 -23.12
CA ILE A 301 -5.31 -12.74 -21.99
C ILE A 301 -5.12 -12.09 -20.61
N ASN A 302 -5.51 -10.81 -20.46
CA ASN A 302 -5.43 -10.12 -19.16
C ASN A 302 -6.54 -10.53 -18.19
N ALA A 303 -7.58 -11.21 -18.68
CA ALA A 303 -8.66 -11.77 -17.87
C ALA A 303 -9.08 -13.12 -18.43
N CYS A 304 -9.70 -13.95 -17.61
CA CYS A 304 -10.34 -15.18 -18.11
C CYS A 304 -11.67 -14.83 -18.76
N SER A 305 -11.86 -15.27 -20.00
CA SER A 305 -13.10 -15.01 -20.76
C SER A 305 -13.76 -16.34 -21.16
N ILE A 306 -15.08 -16.41 -21.00
CA ILE A 306 -15.87 -17.55 -21.45
C ILE A 306 -17.01 -17.08 -22.35
N ASN A 307 -17.30 -17.89 -23.37
CA ASN A 307 -18.43 -17.69 -24.26
C ASN A 307 -19.73 -18.09 -23.57
N ILE A 308 -20.70 -17.20 -23.54
CA ILE A 308 -22.01 -17.46 -22.97
C ILE A 308 -23.12 -17.04 -23.91
N ASP A 309 -24.28 -17.69 -23.79
CA ASP A 309 -25.51 -17.34 -24.48
C ASP A 309 -26.38 -16.49 -23.56
N VAL A 310 -26.72 -15.28 -24.00
CA VAL A 310 -27.57 -14.34 -23.26
C VAL A 310 -28.88 -14.13 -24.00
N ASN A 311 -29.97 -14.27 -23.30
CA ASN A 311 -31.29 -13.95 -23.87
C ASN A 311 -31.57 -12.45 -23.71
N VAL A 312 -31.52 -11.72 -24.83
CA VAL A 312 -31.82 -10.29 -24.87
C VAL A 312 -33.16 -10.11 -25.61
N ASP A 313 -34.19 -9.76 -24.89
CA ASP A 313 -35.56 -9.56 -25.44
C ASP A 313 -36.07 -10.72 -26.32
N GLY A 314 -35.78 -11.96 -25.92
CA GLY A 314 -36.21 -13.17 -26.63
C GLY A 314 -35.25 -13.61 -27.74
N LYS A 315 -34.14 -12.94 -27.98
CA LYS A 315 -33.10 -13.36 -28.91
C LYS A 315 -31.90 -13.85 -28.15
N ILE A 316 -31.32 -14.94 -28.59
CA ILE A 316 -30.05 -15.45 -28.06
C ILE A 316 -28.89 -14.71 -28.73
N GLU A 317 -28.10 -14.06 -27.95
CA GLU A 317 -26.89 -13.36 -28.37
C GLU A 317 -25.66 -13.96 -27.69
N LYS A 318 -24.53 -14.00 -28.41
CA LYS A 318 -23.25 -14.50 -27.90
C LYS A 318 -22.54 -13.34 -27.18
N TYR A 319 -22.16 -13.60 -25.93
CA TYR A 319 -21.42 -12.65 -25.09
C TYR A 319 -20.16 -13.32 -24.57
N LEU A 320 -19.17 -12.49 -24.22
CA LEU A 320 -18.02 -12.89 -23.43
C LEU A 320 -18.26 -12.47 -21.98
N LEU A 321 -18.27 -13.43 -21.07
CA LEU A 321 -18.22 -13.15 -19.65
C LEU A 321 -16.76 -13.17 -19.20
N MET A 322 -16.26 -12.02 -18.77
CA MET A 322 -14.90 -11.88 -18.28
C MET A 322 -14.86 -12.03 -16.76
N PHE A 323 -13.83 -12.72 -16.29
CA PHE A 323 -13.52 -12.86 -14.87
C PHE A 323 -12.06 -12.48 -14.63
N LYS A 324 -11.85 -11.53 -13.73
CA LYS A 324 -10.52 -11.17 -13.21
C LYS A 324 -10.47 -11.38 -11.72
N ASN A 325 -9.46 -12.09 -11.26
CA ASN A 325 -9.10 -12.19 -9.86
C ASN A 325 -7.78 -11.46 -9.64
N GLU A 326 -7.80 -10.41 -8.84
CA GLU A 326 -6.63 -9.61 -8.53
C GLU A 326 -6.24 -9.83 -7.07
N THR A 327 -5.01 -10.27 -6.86
CA THR A 327 -4.40 -10.29 -5.54
C THR A 327 -3.60 -9.03 -5.35
N HIS A 328 -3.88 -8.27 -4.30
CA HIS A 328 -3.17 -7.05 -3.98
C HIS A 328 -2.27 -7.28 -2.77
N ASN A 329 -0.96 -7.14 -2.98
CA ASN A 329 0.02 -7.31 -1.90
C ASN A 329 -0.13 -6.15 -0.91
N HIS A 330 0.28 -6.30 0.30
CA HIS A 330 0.33 -5.35 1.41
C HIS A 330 -0.31 -3.93 1.32
N PRO A 331 -0.48 -3.24 0.15
CA PRO A 331 -1.00 -1.87 0.11
C PRO A 331 -2.29 -1.67 0.89
N THR A 332 -3.22 -2.64 0.84
CA THR A 332 -4.47 -2.57 1.63
C THR A 332 -4.23 -2.69 3.14
N GLU A 333 -3.16 -3.33 3.57
CA GLU A 333 -2.77 -3.41 4.98
C GLU A 333 -2.08 -2.13 5.45
N ILE A 334 -1.30 -1.51 4.57
CA ILE A 334 -0.46 -0.34 4.89
C ILE A 334 -1.30 0.94 4.87
N GLU A 335 -2.00 1.18 3.77
CA GLU A 335 -2.90 2.31 3.57
C GLU A 335 -4.23 1.77 2.99
N PRO A 336 -5.19 1.40 3.85
CA PRO A 336 -6.33 0.58 3.44
C PRO A 336 -7.23 1.21 2.39
N PHE A 337 -7.46 2.53 2.46
CA PHE A 337 -8.34 3.23 1.53
C PHE A 337 -7.78 3.25 0.12
N GLY A 338 -6.59 3.81 -0.07
CA GLY A 338 -5.95 3.92 -1.38
C GLY A 338 -5.47 2.58 -1.92
N GLY A 339 -5.00 1.69 -1.04
CA GLY A 339 -4.63 0.33 -1.41
C GLY A 339 -5.80 -0.46 -1.99
N ALA A 340 -6.98 -0.36 -1.37
CA ALA A 340 -8.20 -1.00 -1.88
C ALA A 340 -8.68 -0.37 -3.19
N ALA A 341 -8.65 0.95 -3.29
CA ALA A 341 -9.03 1.68 -4.50
C ALA A 341 -8.11 1.30 -5.69
N THR A 342 -6.80 1.24 -5.46
CA THR A 342 -5.81 0.84 -6.48
C THR A 342 -6.04 -0.59 -6.97
N CYS A 343 -6.33 -1.52 -6.05
CA CYS A 343 -6.64 -2.91 -6.37
C CYS A 343 -7.88 -3.01 -7.28
N LEU A 344 -8.96 -2.30 -6.95
CA LEU A 344 -10.16 -2.26 -7.77
C LEU A 344 -9.87 -1.68 -9.16
N GLY A 345 -9.08 -0.60 -9.21
CA GLY A 345 -8.65 0.00 -10.47
C GLY A 345 -7.93 -0.99 -11.39
N GLY A 346 -7.03 -1.80 -10.87
CA GLY A 346 -6.36 -2.88 -11.60
C GLY A 346 -7.35 -3.93 -12.10
N ALA A 347 -8.23 -4.40 -11.23
CA ALA A 347 -9.22 -5.41 -11.57
C ALA A 347 -10.21 -4.95 -12.66
N ILE A 348 -10.54 -3.66 -12.72
CA ILE A 348 -11.41 -3.09 -13.75
C ILE A 348 -10.64 -2.87 -15.06
N ARG A 349 -9.41 -2.34 -14.99
CA ARG A 349 -8.62 -2.01 -16.19
C ARG A 349 -8.25 -3.24 -17.03
N ASP A 350 -7.98 -4.37 -16.42
CA ASP A 350 -7.59 -5.58 -17.15
C ASP A 350 -8.71 -6.10 -18.06
N PRO A 351 -9.96 -6.27 -17.62
CA PRO A 351 -11.08 -6.56 -18.52
C PRO A 351 -11.33 -5.46 -19.56
N LEU A 352 -11.16 -4.18 -19.22
CA LEU A 352 -11.30 -3.08 -20.18
C LEU A 352 -10.26 -3.14 -21.29
N SER A 353 -9.02 -3.60 -21.01
CA SER A 353 -7.98 -3.79 -22.02
C SER A 353 -8.36 -4.84 -23.06
N GLY A 354 -9.17 -5.83 -22.69
CA GLY A 354 -9.80 -6.81 -23.58
C GLY A 354 -11.04 -6.29 -24.33
N ARG A 355 -11.24 -4.97 -24.38
CA ARG A 355 -12.36 -4.30 -25.05
C ARG A 355 -13.74 -4.68 -24.50
N SER A 356 -13.81 -5.10 -23.25
CA SER A 356 -15.05 -5.38 -22.57
C SER A 356 -15.52 -4.16 -21.77
N TYR A 357 -16.76 -4.23 -21.31
CA TYR A 357 -17.35 -3.22 -20.44
C TYR A 357 -17.56 -3.80 -19.05
N VAL A 358 -16.93 -3.20 -18.04
CA VAL A 358 -17.10 -3.64 -16.65
C VAL A 358 -18.22 -2.82 -16.01
N TYR A 359 -19.36 -3.45 -15.76
CA TYR A 359 -20.52 -2.84 -15.13
C TYR A 359 -20.86 -3.42 -13.74
N GLN A 360 -20.14 -4.44 -13.33
CA GLN A 360 -20.27 -5.02 -12.00
C GLN A 360 -18.92 -5.55 -11.51
N ALA A 361 -18.58 -5.21 -10.28
CA ALA A 361 -17.45 -5.78 -9.58
C ALA A 361 -17.89 -6.26 -8.19
N MET A 362 -17.29 -7.35 -7.73
CA MET A 362 -17.47 -7.87 -6.39
C MET A 362 -16.12 -8.05 -5.74
N ARG A 363 -15.95 -7.48 -4.56
CA ARG A 363 -14.75 -7.69 -3.76
C ARG A 363 -14.99 -8.77 -2.73
N VAL A 364 -14.09 -9.73 -2.71
CA VAL A 364 -13.92 -10.66 -1.60
C VAL A 364 -12.59 -10.32 -0.93
N THR A 365 -12.61 -9.95 0.33
CA THR A 365 -11.41 -9.62 1.09
C THR A 365 -11.39 -10.41 2.39
N GLY A 366 -10.21 -10.85 2.78
CA GLY A 366 -9.95 -11.42 4.10
C GLY A 366 -9.09 -10.46 4.92
N SER A 367 -9.30 -10.44 6.22
CA SER A 367 -8.43 -9.80 7.20
C SER A 367 -8.28 -10.75 8.39
N ALA A 368 -7.41 -10.43 9.34
CA ALA A 368 -7.47 -11.07 10.65
C ALA A 368 -8.77 -10.68 11.37
N ASP A 369 -9.00 -11.17 12.57
CA ASP A 369 -10.26 -10.92 13.29
C ASP A 369 -10.48 -9.40 13.53
N PRO A 370 -11.51 -8.78 12.93
CA PRO A 370 -11.78 -7.35 13.10
C PRO A 370 -12.24 -6.98 14.53
N ARG A 371 -12.46 -7.96 15.40
CA ARG A 371 -12.79 -7.76 16.81
C ARG A 371 -11.55 -7.68 17.70
N THR A 372 -10.35 -7.91 17.14
CA THR A 372 -9.09 -7.76 17.86
C THR A 372 -8.97 -6.35 18.40
N SER A 373 -8.66 -6.22 19.69
CA SER A 373 -8.50 -4.91 20.34
C SER A 373 -7.25 -4.17 19.83
N LEU A 374 -7.16 -2.88 20.12
CA LEU A 374 -5.97 -2.10 19.79
C LEU A 374 -4.73 -2.64 20.52
N GLU A 375 -4.90 -3.02 21.77
CA GLU A 375 -3.83 -3.55 22.64
C GLU A 375 -3.29 -4.91 22.15
N ASP A 376 -4.14 -5.73 21.53
CA ASP A 376 -3.77 -7.03 20.97
C ASP A 376 -3.31 -6.94 19.49
N THR A 377 -3.35 -5.76 18.91
CA THR A 377 -2.87 -5.54 17.55
C THR A 377 -1.35 -5.65 17.51
N LEU A 378 -0.81 -6.28 16.48
CA LEU A 378 0.64 -6.40 16.29
C LEU A 378 1.30 -5.02 16.23
N HIS A 379 2.43 -4.88 16.91
CA HIS A 379 3.18 -3.62 16.93
C HIS A 379 3.51 -3.11 15.52
N GLY A 380 3.28 -1.83 15.27
CA GLY A 380 3.51 -1.20 13.96
C GLY A 380 2.47 -1.53 12.90
N LYS A 381 1.33 -2.11 13.28
CA LYS A 381 0.22 -2.45 12.38
C LYS A 381 -1.05 -1.69 12.77
N LEU A 382 -1.89 -1.43 11.76
CA LEU A 382 -3.22 -0.86 11.98
C LEU A 382 -4.18 -1.91 12.57
N MET A 383 -5.16 -1.46 13.36
CA MET A 383 -6.26 -2.32 13.81
C MET A 383 -6.97 -2.99 12.64
N GLN A 384 -7.27 -4.29 12.76
CA GLN A 384 -7.94 -5.05 11.70
C GLN A 384 -9.33 -4.48 11.34
N LYS A 385 -10.07 -3.96 12.33
CA LYS A 385 -11.35 -3.28 12.09
C LYS A 385 -11.17 -2.03 11.23
N LYS A 386 -10.14 -1.22 11.50
CA LYS A 386 -9.81 -0.02 10.71
C LYS A 386 -9.44 -0.39 9.29
N ILE A 387 -8.55 -1.37 9.08
CA ILE A 387 -8.18 -1.89 7.76
C ILE A 387 -9.44 -2.31 6.98
N THR A 388 -10.32 -3.09 7.60
CA THR A 388 -11.53 -3.59 6.93
C THR A 388 -12.48 -2.46 6.53
N THR A 389 -12.70 -1.49 7.42
CA THR A 389 -13.61 -0.36 7.19
C THR A 389 -13.08 0.58 6.11
N GLU A 390 -11.83 0.98 6.21
CA GLU A 390 -11.22 1.91 5.24
C GLU A 390 -11.03 1.25 3.87
N ALA A 391 -10.69 -0.03 3.83
CA ALA A 391 -10.65 -0.78 2.58
C ALA A 391 -12.02 -0.86 1.90
N ALA A 392 -13.11 -1.04 2.65
CA ALA A 392 -14.46 -1.01 2.09
C ALA A 392 -14.82 0.37 1.55
N ASN A 393 -14.43 1.44 2.24
CA ASN A 393 -14.64 2.81 1.80
C ASN A 393 -13.85 3.13 0.53
N GLY A 394 -12.57 2.74 0.45
CA GLY A 394 -11.72 2.92 -0.73
C GLY A 394 -12.26 2.19 -1.95
N TYR A 395 -12.71 0.95 -1.77
CA TYR A 395 -13.36 0.17 -2.82
C TYR A 395 -14.64 0.85 -3.33
N SER A 396 -15.51 1.30 -2.42
CA SER A 396 -16.75 2.00 -2.76
C SER A 396 -16.48 3.33 -3.47
N SER A 397 -15.51 4.10 -2.98
CA SER A 397 -15.15 5.40 -3.57
C SER A 397 -14.66 5.28 -5.00
N TYR A 398 -13.88 4.24 -5.33
CA TYR A 398 -13.41 4.04 -6.70
C TYR A 398 -14.52 3.59 -7.66
N GLY A 399 -15.54 2.91 -7.14
CA GLY A 399 -16.67 2.41 -7.93
C GLY A 399 -17.75 3.47 -8.23
N ASN A 400 -17.66 4.63 -7.59
CA ASN A 400 -18.56 5.76 -7.80
C ASN A 400 -17.96 6.75 -8.80
#